data_fb6eb9a8237e06e20750b5989c93320c
#
_entry.id   fb6eb9a8237e06e20750b5989c93320c
#
_cell.length_a   1.000
_cell.length_b   1.000
_cell.length_c   1.000
_cell.angle_alpha   90.00
_cell.angle_beta   90.00
_cell.angle_gamma   90.00
#
_symmetry.space_group_name_H-M   'P 1'
#
loop_
_entity.id
_entity.type
_entity.pdbx_description
1 polymer ?
#
loop_
_entity_poly.entity_id
_entity_poly.type
_entity_poly.pdbx_seq_one_letter_code
_entity_poly.pdbx_strand_id
1 'polypeptide(L)'
;MNKVKNLMGNLFKYAPVDNAVDQMGQKLMHVSLPPYLTAQESNRCVQTGGERWNASKNRVVNRVEIDPDTKIRLIRAHCLQLVEDSSDDTVKIYFNVENSREYEEVEPMFLEVERDLVPAFKALINAYPAFIKVENLPIEELDLKMKVVQDLWEKKLLLTKDPLESHYDD
;
A
#
# COMPACT_ATOMS: atom_id res chain seq x y z
N MET A 1 -9.74 -28.14 -38.07
CA MET A 1 -9.26 -27.92 -36.71
C MET A 1 -8.14 -26.85 -36.60
N ASN A 2 -7.24 -26.70 -37.58
CA ASN A 2 -6.15 -25.70 -37.56
C ASN A 2 -6.59 -24.24 -37.64
N LYS A 3 -7.66 -23.92 -38.40
CA LYS A 3 -8.17 -22.52 -38.50
C LYS A 3 -8.67 -21.97 -37.17
N VAL A 4 -9.36 -22.79 -36.37
CA VAL A 4 -9.89 -22.36 -35.06
C VAL A 4 -8.73 -22.13 -34.06
N LYS A 5 -7.72 -22.99 -34.05
CA LYS A 5 -6.53 -22.80 -33.23
C LYS A 5 -5.76 -21.51 -33.59
N ASN A 6 -5.64 -21.23 -34.88
CA ASN A 6 -5.01 -19.99 -35.36
C ASN A 6 -5.82 -18.73 -35.00
N LEU A 7 -7.16 -18.80 -35.11
CA LEU A 7 -8.04 -17.70 -34.70
C LEU A 7 -7.95 -17.45 -33.19
N MET A 8 -7.98 -18.50 -32.36
CA MET A 8 -7.81 -18.38 -30.92
C MET A 8 -6.42 -17.83 -30.55
N GLY A 9 -5.36 -18.31 -31.21
CA GLY A 9 -4.01 -17.78 -31.00
C GLY A 9 -3.86 -16.31 -31.38
N ASN A 10 -4.58 -15.85 -32.41
CA ASN A 10 -4.61 -14.44 -32.77
C ASN A 10 -5.47 -13.62 -31.80
N LEU A 11 -6.59 -14.14 -31.33
CA LEU A 11 -7.41 -13.48 -30.29
C LEU A 11 -6.61 -13.22 -29.02
N PHE A 12 -5.82 -14.20 -28.57
CA PHE A 12 -4.95 -14.01 -27.38
C PHE A 12 -3.84 -12.98 -27.59
N LYS A 13 -3.35 -12.82 -28.83
CA LYS A 13 -2.36 -11.76 -29.15
C LYS A 13 -2.95 -10.35 -29.11
N TYR A 14 -4.24 -10.21 -29.39
CA TYR A 14 -4.94 -8.92 -29.46
C TYR A 14 -5.83 -8.64 -28.25
N ALA A 15 -5.98 -9.60 -27.32
CA ALA A 15 -6.66 -9.38 -26.06
C ALA A 15 -5.61 -9.05 -24.98
N PRO A 16 -5.44 -7.79 -24.58
CA PRO A 16 -4.51 -7.39 -23.53
C PRO A 16 -5.07 -7.86 -22.18
N VAL A 17 -4.80 -9.12 -21.85
CA VAL A 17 -5.29 -9.75 -20.60
C VAL A 17 -4.80 -8.97 -19.37
N ASP A 18 -3.55 -8.51 -19.41
CA ASP A 18 -2.96 -7.74 -18.31
C ASP A 18 -3.72 -6.43 -18.09
N ASN A 19 -4.02 -5.67 -19.15
CA ASN A 19 -4.81 -4.45 -19.04
C ASN A 19 -6.24 -4.70 -18.52
N ALA A 20 -6.85 -5.83 -18.89
CA ALA A 20 -8.18 -6.18 -18.39
C ALA A 20 -8.13 -6.53 -16.88
N VAL A 21 -7.10 -7.24 -16.45
CA VAL A 21 -6.86 -7.56 -15.03
C VAL A 21 -6.61 -6.28 -14.24
N ASP A 22 -5.81 -5.36 -14.76
CA ASP A 22 -5.53 -4.08 -14.11
C ASP A 22 -6.80 -3.23 -13.96
N GLN A 23 -7.64 -3.13 -15.00
CA GLN A 23 -8.92 -2.44 -14.92
C GLN A 23 -9.87 -3.08 -13.91
N MET A 24 -9.91 -4.42 -13.83
CA MET A 24 -10.70 -5.12 -12.82
C MET A 24 -10.15 -4.86 -11.42
N GLY A 25 -8.83 -4.85 -11.26
CA GLY A 25 -8.17 -4.53 -10.01
C GLY A 25 -8.48 -3.12 -9.53
N GLN A 26 -8.42 -2.13 -10.41
CA GLN A 26 -8.79 -0.74 -10.11
C GLN A 26 -10.24 -0.63 -9.63
N LYS A 27 -11.19 -1.26 -10.35
CA LYS A 27 -12.60 -1.28 -9.95
C LYS A 27 -12.78 -1.96 -8.59
N LEU A 28 -12.08 -3.07 -8.34
CA LEU A 28 -12.14 -3.77 -7.07
C LEU A 28 -11.62 -2.87 -5.94
N MET A 29 -10.48 -2.19 -6.13
CA MET A 29 -9.95 -1.24 -5.14
C MET A 29 -10.94 -0.13 -4.84
N HIS A 30 -11.62 0.39 -5.85
CA HIS A 30 -12.57 1.48 -5.68
C HIS A 30 -13.82 1.08 -4.89
N VAL A 31 -14.36 -0.13 -5.11
CA VAL A 31 -15.62 -0.58 -4.48
C VAL A 31 -15.41 -1.41 -3.20
N SER A 32 -14.18 -1.82 -2.92
CA SER A 32 -13.87 -2.63 -1.74
C SER A 32 -13.96 -1.80 -0.47
N LEU A 33 -14.53 -2.40 0.57
CA LEU A 33 -14.49 -1.79 1.91
C LEU A 33 -13.07 -1.78 2.47
N PRO A 34 -12.75 -0.79 3.32
CA PRO A 34 -11.50 -0.79 4.06
C PRO A 34 -11.32 -2.09 4.83
N PRO A 35 -10.09 -2.63 4.91
CA PRO A 35 -9.82 -3.86 5.63
C PRO A 35 -10.20 -3.73 7.10
N TYR A 36 -10.85 -4.77 7.64
CA TYR A 36 -11.07 -4.87 9.07
C TYR A 36 -9.74 -5.16 9.79
N LEU A 37 -9.48 -4.41 10.85
CA LEU A 37 -8.34 -4.60 11.74
C LEU A 37 -8.80 -5.11 13.09
N THR A 38 -8.12 -6.13 13.60
CA THR A 38 -8.28 -6.57 14.99
C THR A 38 -7.69 -5.51 15.95
N ALA A 39 -8.04 -5.58 17.23
CA ALA A 39 -7.47 -4.68 18.25
C ALA A 39 -5.93 -4.77 18.31
N GLN A 40 -5.38 -5.97 18.12
CA GLN A 40 -3.93 -6.16 18.07
C GLN A 40 -3.28 -5.52 16.85
N GLU A 41 -3.92 -5.61 15.68
CA GLU A 41 -3.43 -4.97 14.46
C GLU A 41 -3.57 -3.45 14.56
N SER A 42 -4.65 -2.94 15.14
CA SER A 42 -4.85 -1.51 15.37
C SER A 42 -3.74 -0.87 16.19
N ASN A 43 -3.17 -1.58 17.17
CA ASN A 43 -2.04 -1.10 17.97
C ASN A 43 -0.71 -1.07 17.19
N ARG A 44 -0.67 -1.64 16.00
CA ARG A 44 0.51 -1.74 15.13
C ARG A 44 0.37 -0.93 13.86
N CYS A 45 -0.61 -0.05 13.78
CA CYS A 45 -0.84 0.85 12.67
C CYS A 45 -1.12 2.26 13.17
N VAL A 46 -1.13 3.23 12.24
CA VAL A 46 -1.35 4.64 12.55
C VAL A 46 -2.70 4.95 13.22
N GLN A 47 -3.70 4.07 13.11
CA GLN A 47 -5.05 4.35 13.66
C GLN A 47 -5.04 4.59 15.18
N THR A 48 -4.20 3.87 15.91
CA THR A 48 -4.07 4.00 17.37
C THR A 48 -2.68 4.43 17.80
N GLY A 49 -1.66 4.13 17.00
CA GLY A 49 -0.26 4.47 17.27
C GLY A 49 0.19 5.82 16.73
N GLY A 50 -0.61 6.47 15.87
CA GLY A 50 -0.24 7.72 15.23
C GLY A 50 -0.27 8.94 16.14
N GLU A 51 0.47 9.96 15.75
CA GLU A 51 0.54 11.26 16.41
C GLU A 51 -0.85 11.89 16.52
N ARG A 52 -1.21 12.35 17.71
CA ARG A 52 -2.49 13.00 17.96
C ARG A 52 -2.43 14.00 19.10
N TRP A 53 -3.25 15.03 19.01
CA TRP A 53 -3.44 15.99 20.09
C TRP A 53 -4.23 15.34 21.24
N ASN A 54 -3.69 15.43 22.45
CA ASN A 54 -4.38 15.02 23.66
C ASN A 54 -4.80 16.25 24.47
N ALA A 55 -6.08 16.58 24.45
CA ALA A 55 -6.62 17.77 25.11
C ALA A 55 -6.44 17.74 26.64
N SER A 56 -6.53 16.57 27.29
CA SER A 56 -6.36 16.44 28.74
C SER A 56 -4.91 16.65 29.18
N LYS A 57 -3.94 16.33 28.34
CA LYS A 57 -2.52 16.54 28.56
C LYS A 57 -2.00 17.85 27.95
N ASN A 58 -2.83 18.54 27.17
CA ASN A 58 -2.52 19.75 26.41
C ASN A 58 -1.21 19.64 25.59
N ARG A 59 -1.00 18.49 24.98
CA ARG A 59 0.20 18.20 24.15
C ARG A 59 -0.09 17.14 23.08
N VAL A 60 0.78 17.09 22.09
CA VAL A 60 0.83 15.99 21.12
C VAL A 60 1.33 14.73 21.84
N VAL A 61 0.68 13.60 21.56
CA VAL A 61 1.05 12.27 22.07
C VAL A 61 1.17 11.28 20.92
N ASN A 62 1.87 10.19 21.18
CA ASN A 62 2.13 9.13 20.22
C ASN A 62 2.91 9.60 18.99
N ARG A 63 3.87 10.51 19.19
CA ARG A 63 4.92 10.72 18.19
C ARG A 63 5.75 9.44 18.14
N VAL A 64 5.70 8.75 17.03
CA VAL A 64 6.41 7.50 16.82
C VAL A 64 7.36 7.66 15.64
N GLU A 65 8.49 6.98 15.71
CA GLU A 65 9.47 6.95 14.63
C GLU A 65 9.60 5.53 14.12
N ILE A 66 9.77 5.40 12.81
CA ILE A 66 10.06 4.15 12.16
C ILE A 66 11.56 4.10 11.93
N ASP A 67 12.22 3.07 12.45
CA ASP A 67 13.65 2.87 12.30
C ASP A 67 13.96 1.94 11.11
N PRO A 68 15.19 1.96 10.59
CA PRO A 68 15.60 1.07 9.49
C PRO A 68 15.44 -0.42 9.80
N ASP A 69 15.57 -0.83 11.06
CA ASP A 69 15.40 -2.22 11.51
C ASP A 69 13.94 -2.58 11.82
N THR A 70 13.02 -1.60 11.81
CA THR A 70 11.60 -1.83 12.00
C THR A 70 11.08 -2.83 10.98
N LYS A 71 10.33 -3.83 11.47
CA LYS A 71 9.73 -4.86 10.61
C LYS A 71 8.32 -4.45 10.23
N ILE A 72 8.08 -4.35 8.94
CA ILE A 72 6.82 -3.90 8.35
C ILE A 72 6.22 -4.94 7.42
N ARG A 73 4.92 -4.89 7.21
CA ARG A 73 4.19 -5.59 6.15
C ARG A 73 2.95 -4.81 5.74
N LEU A 74 2.39 -5.13 4.58
CA LEU A 74 1.06 -4.65 4.21
C LEU A 74 0.00 -5.12 5.20
N ILE A 75 -1.04 -4.31 5.44
CA ILE A 75 -2.14 -4.71 6.33
C ILE A 75 -2.93 -5.89 5.76
N ARG A 76 -3.09 -5.96 4.43
CA ARG A 76 -3.67 -7.11 3.70
C ARG A 76 -2.99 -7.22 2.33
N ALA A 77 -2.96 -8.43 1.77
CA ALA A 77 -2.40 -8.69 0.45
C ALA A 77 -3.06 -7.85 -0.66
N HIS A 78 -4.35 -7.58 -0.49
CA HIS A 78 -5.19 -6.90 -1.47
C HIS A 78 -5.55 -5.46 -1.07
N CYS A 79 -4.76 -4.82 -0.20
CA CYS A 79 -5.05 -3.44 0.19
C CYS A 79 -4.54 -2.41 -0.82
N LEU A 80 -3.69 -2.82 -1.73
CA LEU A 80 -3.19 -1.98 -2.81
C LEU A 80 -3.05 -2.77 -4.13
N GLN A 81 -3.17 -2.06 -5.24
CA GLN A 81 -2.99 -2.55 -6.60
C GLN A 81 -2.05 -1.61 -7.35
N LEU A 82 -0.98 -2.16 -7.89
CA LEU A 82 0.00 -1.43 -8.68
C LEU A 82 -0.41 -1.54 -10.16
N VAL A 83 -0.52 -0.38 -10.83
CA VAL A 83 -0.88 -0.29 -12.24
C VAL A 83 0.18 0.50 -12.97
N GLU A 84 0.88 -0.18 -13.86
CA GLU A 84 1.93 0.40 -14.71
C GLU A 84 1.32 0.77 -16.06
N ASP A 85 1.33 2.06 -16.42
CA ASP A 85 1.05 2.50 -17.79
C ASP A 85 2.39 2.64 -18.53
N SER A 86 2.49 2.01 -19.70
CA SER A 86 3.71 2.07 -20.51
C SER A 86 3.97 3.45 -21.12
N SER A 87 2.99 4.34 -21.09
CA SER A 87 3.09 5.70 -21.65
C SER A 87 3.53 6.74 -20.62
N ASP A 88 3.44 6.45 -19.32
CA ASP A 88 3.75 7.37 -18.24
C ASP A 88 5.07 7.02 -17.55
N ASP A 89 5.83 8.02 -17.12
CA ASP A 89 7.02 7.85 -16.29
C ASP A 89 6.66 7.50 -14.83
N THR A 90 5.42 7.70 -14.44
CA THR A 90 4.89 7.38 -13.11
C THR A 90 4.06 6.10 -13.13
N VAL A 91 3.91 5.49 -11.97
CA VAL A 91 3.09 4.30 -11.73
C VAL A 91 2.01 4.66 -10.72
N LYS A 92 0.79 4.22 -10.98
CA LYS A 92 -0.35 4.44 -10.08
C LYS A 92 -0.54 3.28 -9.13
N ILE A 93 -0.67 3.61 -7.86
CA ILE A 93 -0.96 2.65 -6.79
C ILE A 93 -2.34 2.95 -6.26
N TYR A 94 -3.30 2.12 -6.61
CA TYR A 94 -4.67 2.19 -6.09
C TYR A 94 -4.75 1.49 -4.74
N PHE A 95 -5.54 2.02 -3.81
CA PHE A 95 -5.69 1.45 -2.48
C PHE A 95 -7.12 1.64 -1.95
N ASN A 96 -7.52 0.78 -1.00
CA ASN A 96 -8.88 0.74 -0.47
C ASN A 96 -8.99 1.07 1.03
N VAL A 97 -7.89 1.38 1.68
CA VAL A 97 -7.86 1.58 3.15
C VAL A 97 -8.59 2.83 3.61
N GLU A 98 -8.79 3.80 2.72
CA GLU A 98 -9.49 5.06 2.98
C GLU A 98 -10.87 5.12 2.32
N ASN A 99 -11.33 4.04 1.69
CA ASN A 99 -12.65 4.02 1.08
C ASN A 99 -13.74 4.26 2.13
N SER A 100 -14.79 5.00 1.73
CA SER A 100 -15.97 5.18 2.56
C SER A 100 -16.68 3.84 2.79
N ARG A 101 -17.29 3.68 3.97
CA ARG A 101 -18.20 2.57 4.25
C ARG A 101 -19.61 2.83 3.72
N GLU A 102 -19.87 4.05 3.32
CA GLU A 102 -21.10 4.46 2.65
C GLU A 102 -20.82 4.54 1.15
N TYR A 103 -21.77 4.08 0.34
CA TYR A 103 -21.62 4.17 -1.11
C TYR A 103 -21.72 5.64 -1.53
N GLU A 104 -20.62 6.18 -2.00
CA GLU A 104 -20.52 7.50 -2.61
C GLU A 104 -19.90 7.35 -3.99
N GLU A 105 -20.39 8.13 -4.96
CA GLU A 105 -19.74 8.24 -6.27
C GLU A 105 -18.47 9.10 -6.17
N VAL A 106 -17.42 8.51 -5.60
CA VAL A 106 -16.10 9.15 -5.44
C VAL A 106 -15.15 8.58 -6.48
N GLU A 107 -14.25 9.40 -6.98
CA GLU A 107 -13.19 8.93 -7.87
C GLU A 107 -12.23 7.98 -7.14
N PRO A 108 -11.66 6.96 -7.85
CA PRO A 108 -10.70 6.04 -7.26
C PRO A 108 -9.49 6.79 -6.68
N MET A 109 -9.14 6.48 -5.45
CA MET A 109 -7.94 7.04 -4.81
C MET A 109 -6.69 6.29 -5.26
N PHE A 110 -5.66 7.04 -5.63
CA PHE A 110 -4.37 6.47 -5.99
C PHE A 110 -3.21 7.40 -5.56
N LEU A 111 -2.03 6.81 -5.45
CA LEU A 111 -0.77 7.52 -5.33
C LEU A 111 -0.02 7.41 -6.66
N GLU A 112 0.60 8.48 -7.09
CA GLU A 112 1.56 8.44 -8.20
C GLU A 112 2.97 8.32 -7.61
N VAL A 113 3.70 7.32 -8.08
CA VAL A 113 5.06 7.05 -7.64
C VAL A 113 6.01 6.93 -8.84
N GLU A 114 7.25 7.30 -8.63
CA GLU A 114 8.30 7.13 -9.62
C GLU A 114 8.59 5.65 -9.87
N ARG A 115 8.98 5.30 -11.11
CA ARG A 115 9.25 3.91 -11.49
C ARG A 115 10.35 3.25 -10.65
N ASP A 116 11.29 4.03 -10.17
CA ASP A 116 12.41 3.56 -9.34
C ASP A 116 11.94 3.01 -7.97
N LEU A 117 10.75 3.41 -7.51
CA LEU A 117 10.14 2.93 -6.27
C LEU A 117 9.31 1.64 -6.46
N VAL A 118 8.95 1.29 -7.69
CA VAL A 118 8.14 0.10 -8.01
C VAL A 118 8.72 -1.20 -7.42
N PRO A 119 10.04 -1.45 -7.46
CA PRO A 119 10.62 -2.65 -6.84
C PRO A 119 10.32 -2.76 -5.34
N ALA A 120 10.27 -1.65 -4.61
CA ALA A 120 9.96 -1.64 -3.18
C ALA A 120 8.49 -2.04 -2.91
N PHE A 121 7.55 -1.54 -3.70
CA PHE A 121 6.14 -1.95 -3.61
C PHE A 121 5.96 -3.43 -3.98
N LYS A 122 6.62 -3.90 -5.04
CA LYS A 122 6.62 -5.33 -5.40
C LYS A 122 7.21 -6.20 -4.29
N ALA A 123 8.27 -5.73 -3.62
CA ALA A 123 8.86 -6.45 -2.48
C ALA A 123 7.87 -6.54 -1.29
N LEU A 124 7.16 -5.46 -0.97
CA LEU A 124 6.11 -5.47 0.07
C LEU A 124 4.96 -6.42 -0.26
N ILE A 125 4.48 -6.41 -1.51
CA ILE A 125 3.40 -7.30 -1.97
C ILE A 125 3.84 -8.76 -1.89
N ASN A 126 5.02 -9.06 -2.41
CA ASN A 126 5.53 -10.44 -2.49
C ASN A 126 5.92 -11.01 -1.12
N ALA A 127 6.30 -10.16 -0.17
CA ALA A 127 6.64 -10.60 1.18
C ALA A 127 5.43 -11.02 2.00
N TYR A 128 4.22 -10.53 1.67
CA TYR A 128 3.02 -10.84 2.44
C TYR A 128 2.78 -12.37 2.53
N PRO A 129 2.43 -12.92 3.69
CA PRO A 129 2.14 -12.29 4.98
C PRO A 129 3.37 -12.07 5.90
N ALA A 130 4.58 -12.33 5.42
CA ALA A 130 5.79 -12.14 6.21
C ALA A 130 6.09 -10.65 6.44
N PHE A 131 6.83 -10.37 7.50
CA PHE A 131 7.36 -9.05 7.77
C PHE A 131 8.76 -8.92 7.14
N ILE A 132 9.04 -7.76 6.57
CA ILE A 132 10.37 -7.38 6.08
C ILE A 132 10.89 -6.19 6.86
N LYS A 133 12.21 -6.08 7.02
CA LYS A 133 12.82 -4.88 7.60
C LYS A 133 12.82 -3.73 6.59
N VAL A 134 12.64 -2.51 7.08
CA VAL A 134 12.69 -1.30 6.26
C VAL A 134 14.02 -1.21 5.50
N GLU A 135 15.14 -1.48 6.16
CA GLU A 135 16.47 -1.46 5.53
C GLU A 135 16.59 -2.38 4.31
N ASN A 136 15.82 -3.48 4.26
CA ASN A 136 15.85 -4.47 3.19
C ASN A 136 14.96 -4.13 1.99
N LEU A 137 14.24 -3.00 2.02
CA LEU A 137 13.51 -2.54 0.85
C LEU A 137 14.50 -2.13 -0.25
N PRO A 138 14.24 -2.47 -1.52
CA PRO A 138 15.09 -2.15 -2.65
C PRO A 138 14.97 -0.67 -3.07
N ILE A 139 15.35 0.23 -2.20
CA ILE A 139 15.55 1.66 -2.41
C ILE A 139 16.97 1.97 -1.94
N GLU A 140 17.80 2.61 -2.75
CA GLU A 140 19.21 2.82 -2.43
C GLU A 140 19.38 3.87 -1.33
N GLU A 141 18.68 4.99 -1.45
CA GLU A 141 18.76 6.11 -0.51
C GLU A 141 17.94 5.84 0.75
N LEU A 142 18.59 5.87 1.92
CA LEU A 142 17.96 5.57 3.19
C LEU A 142 16.85 6.59 3.53
N ASP A 143 17.09 7.88 3.32
CA ASP A 143 16.12 8.93 3.64
C ASP A 143 14.86 8.80 2.80
N LEU A 144 15.01 8.51 1.50
CA LEU A 144 13.88 8.24 0.61
C LEU A 144 13.11 6.98 1.04
N LYS A 145 13.84 5.92 1.42
CA LYS A 145 13.25 4.68 1.95
C LYS A 145 12.40 4.95 3.19
N MET A 146 12.95 5.69 4.15
CA MET A 146 12.24 6.06 5.38
C MET A 146 11.00 6.89 5.08
N LYS A 147 11.11 7.88 4.19
CA LYS A 147 9.99 8.71 3.77
C LYS A 147 8.88 7.90 3.12
N VAL A 148 9.20 7.02 2.17
CA VAL A 148 8.21 6.14 1.51
C VAL A 148 7.49 5.26 2.53
N VAL A 149 8.22 4.68 3.47
CA VAL A 149 7.63 3.83 4.51
C VAL A 149 6.76 4.64 5.45
N GLN A 150 7.18 5.84 5.84
CA GLN A 150 6.39 6.74 6.68
C GLN A 150 5.07 7.13 5.98
N ASP A 151 5.15 7.54 4.70
CA ASP A 151 3.97 7.90 3.89
C ASP A 151 2.97 6.73 3.79
N LEU A 152 3.46 5.52 3.55
CA LEU A 152 2.62 4.32 3.48
C LEU A 152 1.99 3.96 4.85
N TRP A 153 2.72 4.17 5.94
CA TRP A 153 2.22 3.91 7.28
C TRP A 153 1.15 4.94 7.67
N GLU A 154 1.35 6.22 7.36
CA GLU A 154 0.37 7.29 7.56
C GLU A 154 -0.90 7.07 6.71
N LYS A 155 -0.76 6.52 5.52
CA LYS A 155 -1.86 6.06 4.66
C LYS A 155 -2.54 4.79 5.16
N LYS A 156 -2.18 4.25 6.32
CA LYS A 156 -2.76 3.03 6.91
C LYS A 156 -2.53 1.76 6.07
N LEU A 157 -1.54 1.76 5.20
CA LEU A 157 -1.22 0.62 4.32
C LEU A 157 -0.30 -0.40 4.99
N LEU A 158 0.41 0.01 6.05
CA LEU A 158 1.40 -0.82 6.73
C LEU A 158 1.01 -1.13 8.18
N LEU A 159 1.46 -2.30 8.61
CA LEU A 159 1.54 -2.71 10.02
C LEU A 159 3.01 -2.92 10.38
N THR A 160 3.39 -2.50 11.57
CA THR A 160 4.65 -2.89 12.20
C THR A 160 4.52 -4.25 12.89
N LYS A 161 5.61 -5.00 13.01
CA LYS A 161 5.59 -6.30 13.70
C LYS A 161 5.30 -6.12 15.19
N ASP A 162 5.93 -5.13 15.78
CA ASP A 162 5.78 -4.75 17.18
C ASP A 162 5.20 -3.34 17.23
N PRO A 163 4.45 -2.96 18.27
CA PRO A 163 4.00 -1.59 18.44
C PRO A 163 5.19 -0.63 18.48
N LEU A 164 5.09 0.50 17.79
CA LEU A 164 6.12 1.53 17.86
C LEU A 164 6.10 2.21 19.24
N GLU A 165 7.28 2.47 19.78
CA GLU A 165 7.43 3.21 21.02
C GLU A 165 7.12 4.69 20.77
N SER A 166 6.39 5.27 21.72
CA SER A 166 6.07 6.70 21.66
C SER A 166 7.23 7.49 22.22
N HIS A 167 7.85 8.34 21.41
CA HIS A 167 8.82 9.33 21.87
C HIS A 167 8.06 10.50 22.49
N TYR A 168 8.38 10.78 23.75
CA TYR A 168 7.93 11.98 24.43
C TYR A 168 9.12 12.94 24.44
N ASP A 169 8.95 14.10 23.79
CA ASP A 169 9.85 15.22 24.04
C ASP A 169 9.57 15.68 25.47
N ASP A 170 10.55 15.51 26.36
CA ASP A 170 10.54 15.99 27.75
C ASP A 170 10.59 17.50 27.82
#